data_b591423449aac9e83837b3c3551a5d94
#
_entry.id   b591423449aac9e83837b3c3551a5d94
#
_cell.length_a   1.000
_cell.length_b   1.000
_cell.length_c   1.000
_cell.angle_alpha   90.00
_cell.angle_beta   90.00
_cell.angle_gamma   90.00
#
_symmetry.space_group_name_H-M   'P 1'
#
loop_
_entity.id
_entity.type
_entity.pdbx_description
1 polymer ?
#
loop_
_entity_poly.entity_id
_entity_poly.type
_entity_poly.pdbx_seq_one_letter_code
_entity_poly.pdbx_strand_id
1 'polypeptide(L)'
;MGPLIELGVPEVLAATVARAANFGIAASTWKTYSTAVRHISACSEDTGRNMSIPFSLADTLTFIGWLKLKRKVRSKTIKVYMAGLRMAHLCQGFNKVELGGDLVSHVLTGLEQEDRLRDKQMGKRDRMPVTLNIMKSLRINLRKMQWTLGRKRLVWAVATMAFAGSFRVHELLSHVKNRFDPTSTLLMQDISNSVGEGDSKKKVLKVFLKSPKEAKGKEGVVVDLFETDSYLCPVLAMEKYLRSLTFTASKASPVFRTSQGQGYTGVAFNSDLKVVLRNVIDWDKSKLTSHSFRAGLATELAGLGYSDQDIMALGRWRSDAYLHYVKTARTKRMKVVEEVTRKVLRGRKK
;
A
#
# COMPACT_ATOMS: atom_id res chain seq x y z
N MET A 1 -12.25 -27.17 16.26
CA MET A 1 -12.47 -28.55 15.75
C MET A 1 -13.92 -28.98 15.94
N GLY A 2 -14.55 -28.72 17.10
CA GLY A 2 -15.95 -29.12 17.36
C GLY A 2 -16.92 -28.91 16.21
N PRO A 3 -17.01 -27.70 15.62
CA PRO A 3 -17.97 -27.42 14.55
C PRO A 3 -17.77 -28.24 13.26
N LEU A 4 -16.53 -28.64 12.94
CA LEU A 4 -16.29 -29.49 11.76
C LEU A 4 -16.72 -30.94 12.03
N ILE A 5 -16.59 -31.39 13.28
CA ILE A 5 -17.07 -32.73 13.71
C ILE A 5 -18.59 -32.74 13.69
N GLU A 6 -19.26 -31.71 14.15
CA GLU A 6 -20.71 -31.53 14.08
C GLU A 6 -21.25 -31.51 12.64
N LEU A 7 -20.44 -31.05 11.67
CA LEU A 7 -20.70 -31.14 10.24
C LEU A 7 -20.45 -32.51 9.63
N GLY A 8 -20.04 -33.50 10.43
CA GLY A 8 -19.74 -34.88 9.99
C GLY A 8 -18.32 -35.08 9.46
N VAL A 9 -17.41 -34.11 9.64
CA VAL A 9 -15.99 -34.30 9.27
C VAL A 9 -15.35 -35.23 10.32
N PRO A 10 -14.72 -36.35 9.91
CA PRO A 10 -14.02 -37.21 10.83
C PRO A 10 -12.96 -36.45 11.64
N GLU A 11 -12.89 -36.71 12.95
CA GLU A 11 -12.01 -35.99 13.88
C GLU A 11 -10.56 -35.95 13.41
N VAL A 12 -10.05 -37.06 12.89
CA VAL A 12 -8.69 -37.18 12.33
C VAL A 12 -8.42 -36.19 11.19
N LEU A 13 -9.46 -35.82 10.44
CA LEU A 13 -9.36 -34.89 9.31
C LEU A 13 -9.69 -33.44 9.70
N ALA A 14 -10.46 -33.22 10.75
CA ALA A 14 -10.94 -31.92 11.17
C ALA A 14 -9.78 -30.93 11.45
N ALA A 15 -8.70 -31.41 12.08
CA ALA A 15 -7.51 -30.56 12.32
C ALA A 15 -6.82 -30.11 11.01
N THR A 16 -6.75 -31.00 10.02
CA THR A 16 -6.15 -30.69 8.72
C THR A 16 -7.00 -29.70 7.95
N VAL A 17 -8.33 -29.89 7.95
CA VAL A 17 -9.28 -28.97 7.30
C VAL A 17 -9.25 -27.58 7.96
N ALA A 18 -9.28 -27.52 9.29
CA ALA A 18 -9.19 -26.25 10.04
C ALA A 18 -7.86 -25.51 9.75
N ARG A 19 -6.76 -26.24 9.71
CA ARG A 19 -5.44 -25.69 9.36
C ARG A 19 -5.44 -25.16 7.95
N ALA A 20 -5.93 -25.92 6.97
CA ALA A 20 -5.99 -25.50 5.56
C ALA A 20 -6.87 -24.25 5.39
N ALA A 21 -8.02 -24.18 6.04
CA ALA A 21 -8.89 -23.00 6.04
C ALA A 21 -8.17 -21.75 6.58
N ASN A 22 -7.38 -21.92 7.65
CA ASN A 22 -6.57 -20.84 8.21
C ASN A 22 -5.44 -20.39 7.27
N PHE A 23 -4.77 -21.31 6.58
CA PHE A 23 -3.71 -20.99 5.62
C PHE A 23 -4.23 -20.29 4.35
N GLY A 24 -5.52 -20.46 4.02
CA GLY A 24 -6.14 -19.76 2.90
C GLY A 24 -6.25 -18.25 3.06
N ILE A 25 -5.95 -17.70 4.25
CA ILE A 25 -6.08 -16.29 4.57
C ILE A 25 -4.72 -15.69 4.95
N ALA A 26 -4.32 -14.61 4.27
CA ALA A 26 -3.09 -13.93 4.60
C ALA A 26 -3.08 -13.41 6.05
N ALA A 27 -1.92 -13.46 6.73
CA ALA A 27 -1.76 -13.02 8.12
C ALA A 27 -2.23 -11.57 8.37
N SER A 28 -2.02 -10.67 7.39
CA SER A 28 -2.50 -9.28 7.46
C SER A 28 -4.04 -9.19 7.44
N THR A 29 -4.70 -10.09 6.72
CA THR A 29 -6.16 -10.19 6.67
C THR A 29 -6.69 -10.72 8.00
N TRP A 30 -6.06 -11.73 8.58
CA TRP A 30 -6.36 -12.25 9.91
C TRP A 30 -6.27 -11.17 10.99
N LYS A 31 -5.25 -10.32 10.94
CA LYS A 31 -5.13 -9.18 11.86
C LYS A 31 -6.33 -8.22 11.77
N THR A 32 -6.86 -8.02 10.57
CA THR A 32 -8.05 -7.18 10.38
C THR A 32 -9.31 -7.89 10.85
N TYR A 33 -9.43 -9.18 10.58
CA TYR A 33 -10.56 -10.00 11.02
C TYR A 33 -10.62 -10.13 12.54
N SER A 34 -9.49 -10.35 13.20
CA SER A 34 -9.43 -10.38 14.67
C SER A 34 -9.80 -9.03 15.31
N THR A 35 -9.61 -7.92 14.60
CA THR A 35 -10.12 -6.61 15.05
C THR A 35 -11.64 -6.58 15.02
N ALA A 36 -12.30 -7.14 14.01
CA ALA A 36 -13.75 -7.25 13.96
C ALA A 36 -14.30 -8.07 15.14
N VAL A 37 -13.67 -9.22 15.44
CA VAL A 37 -14.05 -10.08 16.56
C VAL A 37 -13.93 -9.34 17.89
N ARG A 38 -12.84 -8.62 18.13
CA ARG A 38 -12.68 -7.80 19.35
C ARG A 38 -13.77 -6.71 19.50
N HIS A 39 -14.29 -6.20 18.40
CA HIS A 39 -15.36 -5.23 18.43
C HIS A 39 -16.72 -5.85 18.86
N ILE A 40 -16.89 -7.17 18.79
CA ILE A 40 -18.12 -7.84 19.26
C ILE A 40 -18.31 -7.62 20.76
N SER A 41 -17.27 -7.90 21.57
CA SER A 41 -17.34 -7.70 23.03
C SER A 41 -17.68 -6.26 23.39
N ALA A 42 -16.98 -5.28 22.77
CA ALA A 42 -17.24 -3.88 23.00
C ALA A 42 -18.68 -3.45 22.57
N CYS A 43 -19.20 -4.04 21.49
CA CYS A 43 -20.55 -3.79 21.03
C CYS A 43 -21.58 -4.39 22.02
N SER A 44 -21.33 -5.62 22.52
CA SER A 44 -22.18 -6.25 23.53
C SER A 44 -22.25 -5.42 24.81
N GLU A 45 -21.12 -4.93 25.31
CA GLU A 45 -21.02 -4.07 26.47
C GLU A 45 -21.81 -2.77 26.28
N ASP A 46 -21.57 -2.06 25.16
CA ASP A 46 -22.19 -0.76 24.87
C ASP A 46 -23.70 -0.84 24.64
N THR A 47 -24.20 -1.97 24.13
CA THR A 47 -25.60 -2.13 23.75
C THR A 47 -26.43 -2.94 24.76
N GLY A 48 -25.78 -3.57 25.75
CA GLY A 48 -26.41 -4.50 26.67
C GLY A 48 -26.90 -5.80 26.02
N ARG A 49 -26.52 -6.04 24.73
CA ARG A 49 -26.98 -7.18 23.96
C ARG A 49 -25.89 -8.27 23.97
N ASN A 50 -26.20 -9.45 24.47
CA ASN A 50 -25.29 -10.57 24.43
C ASN A 50 -25.13 -11.07 22.98
N MET A 51 -24.04 -10.67 22.33
CA MET A 51 -23.72 -11.06 20.96
C MET A 51 -22.76 -12.24 20.96
N SER A 52 -23.18 -13.36 20.45
CA SER A 52 -22.37 -14.57 20.28
C SER A 52 -22.54 -15.15 18.89
N ILE A 53 -21.57 -15.91 18.42
CA ILE A 53 -21.68 -16.66 17.16
C ILE A 53 -22.55 -17.91 17.43
N PRO A 54 -23.59 -18.17 16.61
CA PRO A 54 -23.96 -17.50 15.37
C PRO A 54 -24.75 -16.19 15.60
N PHE A 55 -24.45 -15.17 14.77
CA PHE A 55 -25.17 -13.90 14.77
C PHE A 55 -26.55 -14.07 14.13
N SER A 56 -27.56 -13.57 14.79
CA SER A 56 -28.88 -13.28 14.19
C SER A 56 -28.80 -12.08 13.25
N LEU A 57 -29.84 -11.89 12.43
CA LEU A 57 -29.98 -10.67 11.62
C LEU A 57 -29.95 -9.40 12.49
N ALA A 58 -30.65 -9.44 13.65
CA ALA A 58 -30.64 -8.31 14.59
C ALA A 58 -29.28 -8.01 15.16
N ASP A 59 -28.47 -9.02 15.50
CA ASP A 59 -27.05 -8.84 15.94
C ASP A 59 -26.21 -8.22 14.84
N THR A 60 -26.37 -8.71 13.63
CA THR A 60 -25.67 -8.21 12.45
C THR A 60 -25.94 -6.72 12.20
N LEU A 61 -27.20 -6.33 12.19
CA LEU A 61 -27.60 -4.94 11.98
C LEU A 61 -27.21 -4.03 13.16
N THR A 62 -27.31 -4.53 14.40
CA THR A 62 -26.86 -3.81 15.60
C THR A 62 -25.34 -3.55 15.50
N PHE A 63 -24.55 -4.55 15.15
CA PHE A 63 -23.12 -4.42 15.02
C PHE A 63 -22.71 -3.42 13.93
N ILE A 64 -23.36 -3.46 12.76
CA ILE A 64 -23.14 -2.49 11.68
C ILE A 64 -23.45 -1.07 12.15
N GLY A 65 -24.62 -0.87 12.78
CA GLY A 65 -25.05 0.42 13.30
C GLY A 65 -24.10 0.95 14.38
N TRP A 66 -23.68 0.09 15.30
CA TRP A 66 -22.71 0.43 16.35
C TRP A 66 -21.33 0.83 15.76
N LEU A 67 -20.81 0.06 14.81
CA LEU A 67 -19.56 0.40 14.12
C LEU A 67 -19.64 1.78 13.45
N LYS A 68 -20.77 2.09 12.82
CA LYS A 68 -20.98 3.39 12.15
C LYS A 68 -21.08 4.54 13.15
N LEU A 69 -21.94 4.38 14.14
CA LEU A 69 -22.32 5.45 15.07
C LEU A 69 -21.26 5.69 16.15
N LYS A 70 -20.89 4.62 16.88
CA LYS A 70 -19.98 4.73 18.05
C LYS A 70 -18.53 4.72 17.65
N ARG A 71 -18.13 3.83 16.71
CA ARG A 71 -16.72 3.72 16.27
C ARG A 71 -16.39 4.60 15.08
N LYS A 72 -17.38 5.25 14.46
CA LYS A 72 -17.23 6.12 13.28
C LYS A 72 -16.48 5.45 12.12
N VAL A 73 -16.67 4.13 11.97
CA VAL A 73 -16.00 3.31 10.97
C VAL A 73 -16.63 3.59 9.60
N ARG A 74 -15.78 3.68 8.56
CA ARG A 74 -16.26 3.85 7.19
C ARG A 74 -16.86 2.57 6.62
N SER A 75 -17.85 2.70 5.74
CA SER A 75 -18.55 1.58 5.10
C SER A 75 -17.64 0.52 4.50
N LYS A 76 -16.55 0.92 3.82
CA LYS A 76 -15.55 -0.01 3.27
C LYS A 76 -14.87 -0.87 4.35
N THR A 77 -14.59 -0.30 5.51
CA THR A 77 -13.99 -1.04 6.64
C THR A 77 -15.04 -1.93 7.31
N ILE A 78 -16.31 -1.46 7.43
CA ILE A 78 -17.41 -2.27 7.91
C ILE A 78 -17.59 -3.53 7.03
N LYS A 79 -17.55 -3.39 5.70
CA LYS A 79 -17.60 -4.55 4.77
C LYS A 79 -16.46 -5.55 5.03
N VAL A 80 -15.25 -5.06 5.32
CA VAL A 80 -14.11 -5.94 5.67
C VAL A 80 -14.33 -6.62 7.01
N TYR A 81 -14.90 -5.93 8.00
CA TYR A 81 -15.26 -6.54 9.30
C TYR A 81 -16.34 -7.59 9.15
N MET A 82 -17.36 -7.32 8.33
CA MET A 82 -18.40 -8.31 8.02
C MET A 82 -17.84 -9.56 7.32
N ALA A 83 -16.84 -9.40 6.44
CA ALA A 83 -16.12 -10.53 5.85
C ALA A 83 -15.35 -11.33 6.92
N GLY A 84 -14.77 -10.65 7.91
CA GLY A 84 -14.11 -11.29 9.06
C GLY A 84 -15.08 -12.07 9.93
N LEU A 85 -16.26 -11.51 10.21
CA LEU A 85 -17.31 -12.22 10.94
C LEU A 85 -17.82 -13.43 10.19
N ARG A 86 -18.02 -13.33 8.87
CA ARG A 86 -18.38 -14.49 8.04
C ARG A 86 -17.36 -15.61 8.17
N MET A 87 -16.07 -15.26 8.14
CA MET A 87 -15.02 -16.24 8.34
C MET A 87 -15.06 -16.86 9.72
N ALA A 88 -15.30 -16.07 10.78
CA ALA A 88 -15.43 -16.59 12.14
C ALA A 88 -16.60 -17.58 12.27
N HIS A 89 -17.75 -17.29 11.65
CA HIS A 89 -18.90 -18.21 11.58
C HIS A 89 -18.56 -19.48 10.83
N LEU A 90 -17.90 -19.37 9.65
CA LEU A 90 -17.50 -20.54 8.86
C LEU A 90 -16.52 -21.43 9.63
N CYS A 91 -15.55 -20.86 10.36
CA CYS A 91 -14.62 -21.62 11.20
C CYS A 91 -15.30 -22.36 12.36
N GLN A 92 -16.51 -21.92 12.74
CA GLN A 92 -17.36 -22.56 13.77
C GLN A 92 -18.48 -23.42 13.18
N GLY A 93 -18.44 -23.69 11.86
CA GLY A 93 -19.39 -24.55 11.18
C GLY A 93 -20.75 -23.91 10.86
N PHE A 94 -20.94 -22.63 11.15
CA PHE A 94 -22.22 -21.96 10.89
C PHE A 94 -22.31 -21.43 9.46
N ASN A 95 -23.44 -21.69 8.81
CA ASN A 95 -23.75 -21.10 7.54
C ASN A 95 -24.10 -19.60 7.71
N LYS A 96 -23.67 -18.82 6.79
CA LYS A 96 -23.55 -17.33 6.80
C LYS A 96 -24.82 -16.56 6.42
N VAL A 97 -25.96 -17.18 6.40
CA VAL A 97 -27.21 -16.59 5.84
C VAL A 97 -27.50 -15.23 6.44
N GLU A 98 -27.44 -15.11 7.76
CA GLU A 98 -27.77 -13.88 8.49
C GLU A 98 -26.78 -12.74 8.30
N LEU A 99 -25.56 -13.03 7.88
CA LEU A 99 -24.49 -12.04 7.64
C LEU A 99 -24.46 -11.48 6.22
N GLY A 100 -25.35 -11.96 5.32
CA GLY A 100 -25.27 -11.62 3.90
C GLY A 100 -26.61 -11.49 3.18
N GLY A 101 -27.71 -11.45 3.90
CA GLY A 101 -29.07 -11.28 3.34
C GLY A 101 -29.25 -9.93 2.66
N ASP A 102 -30.36 -9.79 1.91
CA ASP A 102 -30.67 -8.60 1.11
C ASP A 102 -30.72 -7.32 1.94
N LEU A 103 -31.30 -7.37 3.15
CA LEU A 103 -31.34 -6.22 4.03
C LEU A 103 -29.95 -5.76 4.46
N VAL A 104 -29.05 -6.68 4.84
CA VAL A 104 -27.67 -6.35 5.21
C VAL A 104 -26.92 -5.72 4.02
N SER A 105 -27.09 -6.28 2.83
CA SER A 105 -26.49 -5.76 1.60
C SER A 105 -27.01 -4.37 1.26
N HIS A 106 -28.31 -4.14 1.43
CA HIS A 106 -28.95 -2.84 1.21
C HIS A 106 -28.44 -1.79 2.19
N VAL A 107 -28.36 -2.11 3.49
CA VAL A 107 -27.82 -1.23 4.53
C VAL A 107 -26.34 -0.87 4.23
N LEU A 108 -25.51 -1.84 3.88
CA LEU A 108 -24.11 -1.59 3.53
C LEU A 108 -23.97 -0.71 2.28
N THR A 109 -24.86 -0.83 1.32
CA THR A 109 -24.92 0.02 0.12
C THR A 109 -25.31 1.44 0.48
N GLY A 110 -26.34 1.61 1.33
CA GLY A 110 -26.76 2.93 1.84
C GLY A 110 -25.60 3.65 2.56
N LEU A 111 -24.91 2.95 3.45
CA LEU A 111 -23.72 3.50 4.14
C LEU A 111 -22.58 3.90 3.18
N GLU A 112 -22.41 3.19 2.06
CA GLU A 112 -21.46 3.60 1.03
C GLU A 112 -21.87 4.89 0.32
N GLN A 113 -23.15 5.04 0.04
CA GLN A 113 -23.69 6.26 -0.56
C GLN A 113 -23.52 7.45 0.37
N GLU A 114 -23.82 7.31 1.67
CA GLU A 114 -23.56 8.34 2.68
C GLU A 114 -22.08 8.74 2.73
N ASP A 115 -21.17 7.75 2.77
CA ASP A 115 -19.74 8.04 2.77
C ASP A 115 -19.30 8.77 1.48
N ARG A 116 -19.87 8.44 0.31
CA ARG A 116 -19.61 9.15 -0.96
C ARG A 116 -20.14 10.59 -0.95
N LEU A 117 -21.32 10.82 -0.40
CA LEU A 117 -21.89 12.17 -0.28
C LEU A 117 -21.03 13.03 0.67
N ARG A 118 -20.64 12.48 1.82
CA ARG A 118 -19.73 13.14 2.74
C ARG A 118 -18.38 13.50 2.07
N ASP A 119 -17.80 12.55 1.31
CA ASP A 119 -16.54 12.81 0.60
C ASP A 119 -16.69 13.89 -0.47
N LYS A 120 -17.85 14.02 -1.12
CA LYS A 120 -18.14 15.12 -2.04
C LYS A 120 -18.21 16.47 -1.34
N GLN A 121 -18.91 16.52 -0.18
CA GLN A 121 -19.09 17.76 0.59
C GLN A 121 -17.80 18.24 1.26
N MET A 122 -17.00 17.32 1.81
CA MET A 122 -15.77 17.65 2.53
C MET A 122 -14.53 17.77 1.64
N GLY A 123 -14.68 17.61 0.32
CA GLY A 123 -13.56 17.43 -0.59
C GLY A 123 -12.91 16.05 -0.37
N LYS A 124 -12.84 15.26 -1.43
CA LYS A 124 -12.21 13.94 -1.36
C LYS A 124 -10.77 14.11 -0.90
N ARG A 125 -10.37 13.37 0.12
CA ARG A 125 -8.95 13.26 0.49
C ARG A 125 -8.23 12.43 -0.57
N ASP A 126 -8.01 13.03 -1.74
CA ASP A 126 -7.24 12.36 -2.78
C ASP A 126 -5.80 12.17 -2.30
N ARG A 127 -5.30 10.97 -2.44
CA ARG A 127 -3.90 10.69 -2.14
C ARG A 127 -3.02 11.51 -3.07
N MET A 128 -2.06 12.21 -2.52
CA MET A 128 -1.16 13.04 -3.30
C MET A 128 -0.08 12.16 -3.96
N PRO A 129 0.02 12.12 -5.28
CA PRO A 129 1.11 11.43 -5.96
C PRO A 129 2.42 12.17 -5.74
N VAL A 130 3.50 11.46 -5.46
CA VAL A 130 4.86 12.03 -5.41
C VAL A 130 5.35 12.20 -6.86
N THR A 131 5.12 13.35 -7.43
CA THR A 131 5.54 13.70 -8.79
C THR A 131 7.02 14.01 -8.90
N LEU A 132 7.53 14.16 -10.14
CA LEU A 132 8.92 14.60 -10.41
C LEU A 132 9.24 15.93 -9.73
N ASN A 133 8.29 16.87 -9.69
CA ASN A 133 8.47 18.15 -8.99
C ASN A 133 8.65 17.96 -7.47
N ILE A 134 7.89 17.06 -6.88
CA ILE A 134 8.05 16.72 -5.45
C ILE A 134 9.39 16.02 -5.21
N MET A 135 9.81 15.12 -6.09
CA MET A 135 11.13 14.48 -6.02
C MET A 135 12.27 15.51 -6.12
N LYS A 136 12.16 16.50 -7.01
CA LYS A 136 13.10 17.62 -7.12
C LYS A 136 13.17 18.43 -5.82
N SER A 137 12.01 18.80 -5.27
CA SER A 137 11.91 19.52 -4.01
C SER A 137 12.48 18.73 -2.84
N LEU A 138 12.20 17.41 -2.78
CA LEU A 138 12.75 16.50 -1.78
C LEU A 138 14.29 16.52 -1.82
N ARG A 139 14.90 16.43 -3.01
CA ARG A 139 16.35 16.45 -3.17
C ARG A 139 16.97 17.76 -2.70
N ILE A 140 16.37 18.90 -3.12
CA ILE A 140 16.87 20.23 -2.75
C ILE A 140 16.81 20.40 -1.23
N ASN A 141 15.69 20.06 -0.62
CA ASN A 141 15.49 20.24 0.82
C ASN A 141 16.35 19.27 1.64
N LEU A 142 16.52 18.01 1.21
CA LEU A 142 17.43 17.06 1.87
C LEU A 142 18.86 17.60 1.97
N ARG A 143 19.36 18.31 0.94
CA ARG A 143 20.69 18.92 0.99
C ARG A 143 20.80 19.97 2.10
N LYS A 144 19.73 20.74 2.34
CA LYS A 144 19.68 21.83 3.33
C LYS A 144 19.46 21.34 4.76
N MET A 145 19.04 20.08 4.97
CA MET A 145 18.82 19.54 6.31
C MET A 145 20.13 19.45 7.10
N GLN A 146 20.08 19.71 8.41
CA GLN A 146 21.19 19.49 9.35
C GLN A 146 21.29 18.02 9.80
N TRP A 147 21.03 17.08 8.91
CA TRP A 147 21.12 15.65 9.14
C TRP A 147 22.48 15.09 8.74
N THR A 148 22.85 13.97 9.33
CA THR A 148 24.04 13.23 8.87
C THR A 148 23.91 12.84 7.41
N LEU A 149 25.04 12.74 6.72
CA LEU A 149 25.08 12.36 5.32
C LEU A 149 24.45 10.97 5.07
N GLY A 150 24.66 10.02 6.00
CA GLY A 150 24.05 8.70 5.96
C GLY A 150 22.51 8.76 5.98
N ARG A 151 21.91 9.59 6.88
CA ARG A 151 20.44 9.75 6.92
C ARG A 151 19.89 10.40 5.65
N LYS A 152 20.56 11.42 5.11
CA LYS A 152 20.16 12.04 3.84
C LYS A 152 20.17 11.03 2.69
N ARG A 153 21.25 10.22 2.61
CA ARG A 153 21.40 9.18 1.58
C ARG A 153 20.36 8.07 1.73
N LEU A 154 20.08 7.65 2.98
CA LEU A 154 19.04 6.67 3.29
C LEU A 154 17.67 7.11 2.76
N VAL A 155 17.21 8.31 3.14
CA VAL A 155 15.91 8.85 2.70
C VAL A 155 15.86 8.98 1.19
N TRP A 156 16.95 9.44 0.56
CA TRP A 156 17.02 9.61 -0.89
C TRP A 156 16.99 8.28 -1.64
N ALA A 157 17.73 7.26 -1.18
CA ALA A 157 17.74 5.93 -1.77
C ALA A 157 16.35 5.27 -1.70
N VAL A 158 15.67 5.34 -0.54
CA VAL A 158 14.30 4.84 -0.43
C VAL A 158 13.35 5.56 -1.40
N ALA A 159 13.43 6.89 -1.47
CA ALA A 159 12.56 7.69 -2.33
C ALA A 159 12.75 7.38 -3.82
N THR A 160 14.01 7.32 -4.28
CA THR A 160 14.33 7.04 -5.69
C THR A 160 13.95 5.62 -6.08
N MET A 161 14.22 4.63 -5.23
CA MET A 161 13.79 3.26 -5.47
C MET A 161 12.26 3.14 -5.50
N ALA A 162 11.58 3.72 -4.51
CA ALA A 162 10.12 3.66 -4.43
C ALA A 162 9.45 4.32 -5.66
N PHE A 163 10.04 5.39 -6.17
CA PHE A 163 9.56 6.07 -7.38
C PHE A 163 9.88 5.26 -8.65
N ALA A 164 11.14 4.97 -8.93
CA ALA A 164 11.58 4.34 -10.17
C ALA A 164 11.05 2.90 -10.32
N GLY A 165 11.05 2.11 -9.24
CA GLY A 165 10.54 0.73 -9.25
C GLY A 165 9.06 0.62 -8.93
N SER A 166 8.35 1.75 -8.82
CA SER A 166 6.92 1.74 -8.43
C SER A 166 6.64 0.90 -7.18
N PHE A 167 7.56 0.91 -6.21
CA PHE A 167 7.41 0.13 -4.99
C PHE A 167 6.38 0.74 -4.05
N ARG A 168 5.68 -0.13 -3.32
CA ARG A 168 5.06 0.30 -2.06
C ARG A 168 6.17 0.46 -1.03
N VAL A 169 6.18 1.55 -0.29
CA VAL A 169 7.25 1.82 0.70
C VAL A 169 7.46 0.65 1.68
N HIS A 170 6.39 -0.06 2.04
CA HIS A 170 6.50 -1.22 2.93
C HIS A 170 7.09 -2.48 2.26
N GLU A 171 7.23 -2.52 0.92
CA GLU A 171 7.97 -3.58 0.22
C GLU A 171 9.49 -3.41 0.38
N LEU A 172 9.94 -2.18 0.64
CA LEU A 172 11.34 -1.82 0.82
C LEU A 172 11.76 -1.78 2.29
N LEU A 173 10.87 -1.36 3.19
CA LEU A 173 11.18 -0.98 4.56
C LEU A 173 10.64 -1.98 5.58
N SER A 174 11.31 -2.04 6.72
CA SER A 174 10.89 -2.87 7.85
C SER A 174 9.55 -2.41 8.41
N HIS A 175 8.73 -3.35 8.85
CA HIS A 175 7.45 -3.04 9.49
C HIS A 175 7.61 -2.54 10.93
N VAL A 176 8.61 -3.07 11.65
CA VAL A 176 8.90 -2.76 13.06
C VAL A 176 10.36 -2.34 13.20
N LYS A 177 10.62 -1.38 14.10
CA LYS A 177 11.94 -0.78 14.29
C LYS A 177 13.01 -1.77 14.75
N ASN A 178 12.74 -2.51 15.80
CA ASN A 178 13.74 -3.33 16.50
C ASN A 178 13.65 -4.83 16.15
N ARG A 179 12.61 -5.22 15.45
CA ARG A 179 12.36 -6.62 15.07
C ARG A 179 11.83 -6.66 13.65
N PHE A 180 12.61 -7.15 12.74
CA PHE A 180 12.16 -7.34 11.36
C PHE A 180 11.82 -8.81 11.11
N ASP A 181 10.86 -9.03 10.25
CA ASP A 181 10.48 -10.35 9.76
C ASP A 181 11.26 -10.64 8.47
N PRO A 182 12.17 -11.63 8.47
CA PRO A 182 12.98 -11.96 7.29
C PRO A 182 12.15 -12.38 6.07
N THR A 183 10.93 -12.85 6.27
CA THR A 183 10.06 -13.33 5.17
C THR A 183 9.40 -12.19 4.41
N SER A 184 9.25 -11.01 5.04
CA SER A 184 8.58 -9.85 4.46
C SER A 184 9.47 -8.62 4.31
N THR A 185 10.63 -8.58 5.00
CA THR A 185 11.59 -7.47 4.93
C THR A 185 12.57 -7.68 3.79
N LEU A 186 12.89 -6.61 3.04
CA LEU A 186 13.94 -6.62 2.03
C LEU A 186 15.31 -6.71 2.70
N LEU A 187 16.05 -7.78 2.45
CA LEU A 187 17.35 -8.07 3.03
C LEU A 187 18.47 -7.86 2.02
N MET A 188 19.71 -7.73 2.49
CA MET A 188 20.90 -7.57 1.63
C MET A 188 21.06 -8.70 0.61
N GLN A 189 20.66 -9.93 0.94
CA GLN A 189 20.64 -11.06 0.00
C GLN A 189 19.59 -10.94 -1.12
N ASP A 190 18.60 -10.09 -0.95
CA ASP A 190 17.49 -9.91 -1.90
C ASP A 190 17.80 -8.83 -2.95
N ILE A 191 18.98 -8.22 -2.88
CA ILE A 191 19.46 -7.27 -3.87
C ILE A 191 20.77 -7.77 -4.51
N SER A 192 20.87 -7.57 -5.81
CA SER A 192 22.09 -7.89 -6.54
C SER A 192 22.32 -6.88 -7.67
N ASN A 193 23.59 -6.69 -8.04
CA ASN A 193 23.97 -5.88 -9.18
C ASN A 193 24.25 -6.79 -10.38
N SER A 194 23.83 -6.36 -11.57
CA SER A 194 24.19 -6.98 -12.84
C SER A 194 24.50 -5.87 -13.85
N VAL A 195 25.02 -6.25 -14.99
CA VAL A 195 25.18 -5.38 -16.15
C VAL A 195 24.02 -5.68 -17.10
N GLY A 196 23.41 -4.65 -17.66
CA GLY A 196 22.33 -4.80 -18.63
C GLY A 196 22.81 -5.49 -19.91
N GLU A 197 21.92 -6.17 -20.59
CA GLU A 197 22.13 -6.76 -21.90
C GLU A 197 22.10 -5.68 -22.98
N GLY A 198 22.87 -5.86 -24.07
CA GLY A 198 22.93 -4.94 -25.21
C GLY A 198 24.10 -3.93 -25.14
N ASP A 199 24.07 -2.94 -26.05
CA ASP A 199 25.14 -1.96 -26.27
C ASP A 199 25.40 -1.02 -25.07
N SER A 200 24.41 -0.84 -24.21
CA SER A 200 24.59 -0.02 -23.01
C SER A 200 24.98 -0.92 -21.83
N LYS A 201 26.27 -0.98 -21.50
CA LYS A 201 26.81 -1.62 -20.28
C LYS A 201 26.33 -0.92 -18.98
N LYS A 202 25.08 -0.49 -18.94
CA LYS A 202 24.49 0.19 -17.76
C LYS A 202 24.28 -0.81 -16.63
N LYS A 203 24.56 -0.36 -15.41
CA LYS A 203 24.32 -1.18 -14.22
C LYS A 203 22.82 -1.38 -13.99
N VAL A 204 22.48 -2.57 -13.54
CA VAL A 204 21.12 -2.94 -13.15
C VAL A 204 21.14 -3.41 -11.71
N LEU A 205 20.31 -2.78 -10.88
CA LEU A 205 20.04 -3.23 -9.51
C LEU A 205 18.78 -4.11 -9.54
N LYS A 206 18.97 -5.40 -9.30
CA LYS A 206 17.89 -6.38 -9.20
C LYS A 206 17.40 -6.43 -7.75
N VAL A 207 16.08 -6.33 -7.57
CA VAL A 207 15.43 -6.34 -6.26
C VAL A 207 14.43 -7.49 -6.21
N PHE A 208 14.69 -8.49 -5.39
CA PHE A 208 13.80 -9.62 -5.20
C PHE A 208 12.78 -9.35 -4.10
N LEU A 209 11.52 -9.29 -4.46
CA LEU A 209 10.39 -9.16 -3.54
C LEU A 209 9.83 -10.55 -3.21
N LYS A 210 9.98 -11.00 -1.96
CA LYS A 210 9.59 -12.35 -1.51
C LYS A 210 8.09 -12.60 -1.56
N SER A 211 7.28 -11.63 -1.16
CA SER A 211 5.83 -11.78 -1.04
C SER A 211 5.10 -10.52 -1.46
N PRO A 212 5.23 -10.10 -2.73
CA PRO A 212 4.46 -8.95 -3.19
C PRO A 212 2.96 -9.29 -3.17
N LYS A 213 2.13 -8.31 -2.81
CA LYS A 213 0.67 -8.48 -2.71
C LYS A 213 0.03 -9.07 -3.98
N GLU A 214 0.70 -8.88 -5.11
CA GLU A 214 0.29 -9.37 -6.43
C GLU A 214 0.63 -10.85 -6.66
N ALA A 215 1.55 -11.44 -5.90
CA ALA A 215 2.05 -12.78 -6.20
C ALA A 215 1.10 -13.90 -5.78
N LYS A 216 0.10 -13.67 -4.92
CA LYS A 216 -0.93 -14.65 -4.48
C LYS A 216 -0.44 -16.11 -4.48
N GLY A 217 0.48 -16.43 -3.55
CA GLY A 217 0.98 -17.81 -3.36
C GLY A 217 2.00 -18.28 -4.40
N LYS A 218 2.49 -17.40 -5.28
CA LYS A 218 3.60 -17.69 -6.21
C LYS A 218 4.93 -17.26 -5.62
N GLU A 219 6.01 -17.76 -6.22
CA GLU A 219 7.38 -17.29 -5.97
C GLU A 219 7.46 -15.76 -6.06
N GLY A 220 8.46 -15.17 -5.35
CA GLY A 220 8.67 -13.73 -5.33
C GLY A 220 8.87 -13.13 -6.73
N VAL A 221 8.96 -11.82 -6.79
CA VAL A 221 9.11 -11.07 -8.06
C VAL A 221 10.41 -10.31 -8.05
N VAL A 222 11.20 -10.42 -9.11
CA VAL A 222 12.38 -9.58 -9.36
C VAL A 222 11.94 -8.29 -10.04
N VAL A 223 12.42 -7.15 -9.53
CA VAL A 223 12.23 -5.84 -10.13
C VAL A 223 13.59 -5.28 -10.51
N ASP A 224 13.78 -5.00 -11.79
CA ASP A 224 15.01 -4.44 -12.32
C ASP A 224 14.95 -2.91 -12.30
N LEU A 225 15.98 -2.30 -11.71
CA LEU A 225 16.18 -0.86 -11.68
C LEU A 225 17.42 -0.53 -12.49
N PHE A 226 17.26 0.23 -13.56
CA PHE A 226 18.33 0.57 -14.47
C PHE A 226 19.07 1.85 -14.04
N GLU A 227 20.39 1.86 -14.25
CA GLU A 227 21.20 3.06 -14.13
C GLU A 227 20.76 4.10 -15.17
N THR A 228 20.62 5.33 -14.72
CA THR A 228 20.27 6.47 -15.58
C THR A 228 21.24 7.62 -15.34
N ASP A 229 21.39 8.51 -16.33
CA ASP A 229 22.22 9.71 -16.22
C ASP A 229 21.51 10.83 -15.43
N SER A 230 20.39 10.53 -14.81
CA SER A 230 19.60 11.46 -14.03
C SER A 230 20.02 11.48 -12.55
N TYR A 231 19.79 12.62 -11.91
CA TYR A 231 19.91 12.72 -10.46
C TYR A 231 18.90 11.82 -9.70
N LEU A 232 17.85 11.35 -10.40
CA LEU A 232 16.86 10.40 -9.88
C LEU A 232 17.29 8.93 -10.02
N CYS A 233 18.52 8.66 -10.49
CA CYS A 233 19.03 7.31 -10.69
C CYS A 233 18.95 6.49 -9.39
N PRO A 234 18.15 5.42 -9.35
CA PRO A 234 17.98 4.59 -8.15
C PRO A 234 19.25 3.78 -7.86
N VAL A 235 19.98 3.36 -8.88
CA VAL A 235 21.23 2.59 -8.76
C VAL A 235 22.30 3.44 -8.06
N LEU A 236 22.56 4.66 -8.58
CA LEU A 236 23.54 5.56 -7.97
C LEU A 236 23.13 6.03 -6.56
N ALA A 237 21.84 6.22 -6.33
CA ALA A 237 21.33 6.58 -5.00
C ALA A 237 21.59 5.44 -4.00
N MET A 238 21.35 4.20 -4.42
CA MET A 238 21.56 3.01 -3.60
C MET A 238 23.05 2.77 -3.34
N GLU A 239 23.91 2.87 -4.34
CA GLU A 239 25.37 2.77 -4.15
C GLU A 239 25.89 3.79 -3.13
N LYS A 240 25.48 5.07 -3.27
CA LYS A 240 25.89 6.13 -2.34
C LYS A 240 25.39 5.87 -0.91
N TYR A 241 24.19 5.32 -0.78
CA TYR A 241 23.67 4.94 0.53
C TYR A 241 24.49 3.79 1.13
N LEU A 242 24.68 2.69 0.40
CA LEU A 242 25.44 1.52 0.88
C LEU A 242 26.88 1.89 1.29
N ARG A 243 27.57 2.73 0.51
CA ARG A 243 28.90 3.26 0.87
C ARG A 243 28.91 4.16 2.11
N SER A 244 27.77 4.63 2.56
CA SER A 244 27.67 5.46 3.79
C SER A 244 27.39 4.65 5.05
N LEU A 245 27.21 3.34 4.93
CA LEU A 245 27.01 2.46 6.07
C LEU A 245 28.36 2.17 6.74
N THR A 246 28.41 2.41 8.05
CA THR A 246 29.61 2.21 8.87
C THR A 246 29.79 0.77 9.33
N PHE A 247 28.75 -0.05 9.23
CA PHE A 247 28.76 -1.44 9.68
C PHE A 247 28.70 -2.41 8.51
N THR A 248 29.49 -3.46 8.58
CA THR A 248 29.40 -4.59 7.64
C THR A 248 28.03 -5.25 7.78
N ALA A 249 27.29 -5.28 6.69
CA ALA A 249 25.99 -5.95 6.67
C ALA A 249 26.16 -7.43 6.40
N SER A 250 25.54 -8.28 7.20
CA SER A 250 25.33 -9.67 6.82
C SER A 250 24.29 -9.77 5.70
N LYS A 251 24.27 -10.88 4.98
CA LYS A 251 23.24 -11.17 3.96
C LYS A 251 21.82 -11.10 4.53
N ALA A 252 21.65 -11.42 5.81
CA ALA A 252 20.37 -11.40 6.53
C ALA A 252 20.01 -10.03 7.12
N SER A 253 20.84 -8.99 6.96
CA SER A 253 20.53 -7.64 7.44
C SER A 253 19.50 -6.95 6.54
N PRO A 254 18.59 -6.11 7.10
CA PRO A 254 17.73 -5.26 6.31
C PRO A 254 18.55 -4.36 5.39
N VAL A 255 18.09 -4.18 4.15
CA VAL A 255 18.75 -3.27 3.20
C VAL A 255 18.75 -1.86 3.76
N PHE A 256 17.58 -1.35 4.13
CA PHE A 256 17.44 0.00 4.69
C PHE A 256 17.45 -0.04 6.21
N ARG A 257 18.47 0.58 6.79
CA ARG A 257 18.71 0.61 8.23
C ARG A 257 19.25 1.95 8.69
N THR A 258 19.03 2.25 9.96
CA THR A 258 19.57 3.44 10.63
C THR A 258 21.07 3.30 10.86
N SER A 259 21.72 4.39 11.32
CA SER A 259 23.14 4.37 11.74
C SER A 259 23.41 3.42 12.93
N GLN A 260 22.37 2.99 13.63
CA GLN A 260 22.44 2.00 14.73
C GLN A 260 22.21 0.56 14.24
N GLY A 261 22.13 0.32 12.92
CA GLY A 261 21.88 -1.01 12.35
C GLY A 261 20.43 -1.49 12.40
N GLN A 262 19.53 -0.71 13.03
CA GLN A 262 18.11 -1.06 13.14
C GLN A 262 17.40 -0.88 11.78
N GLY A 263 16.39 -1.73 11.50
CA GLY A 263 15.57 -1.58 10.30
C GLY A 263 14.89 -0.21 10.22
N TYR A 264 15.03 0.44 9.07
CA TYR A 264 14.34 1.71 8.80
C TYR A 264 12.90 1.43 8.45
N THR A 265 11.95 2.06 9.15
CA THR A 265 10.52 1.74 9.03
C THR A 265 9.79 2.72 8.13
N GLY A 266 8.66 2.29 7.55
CA GLY A 266 7.77 3.17 6.80
C GLY A 266 7.25 4.36 7.61
N VAL A 267 7.06 4.18 8.92
CA VAL A 267 6.66 5.27 9.83
C VAL A 267 7.77 6.31 9.95
N ALA A 268 9.02 5.86 10.15
CA ALA A 268 10.19 6.75 10.23
C ALA A 268 10.41 7.50 8.90
N PHE A 269 10.32 6.79 7.78
CA PHE A 269 10.42 7.40 6.45
C PHE A 269 9.35 8.46 6.20
N ASN A 270 8.08 8.17 6.52
CA ASN A 270 7.00 9.13 6.38
C ASN A 270 7.20 10.36 7.30
N SER A 271 7.73 10.16 8.51
CA SER A 271 8.09 11.27 9.41
C SER A 271 9.19 12.13 8.80
N ASP A 272 10.25 11.51 8.27
CA ASP A 272 11.35 12.20 7.62
C ASP A 272 10.88 13.00 6.40
N LEU A 273 10.03 12.41 5.54
CA LEU A 273 9.44 13.11 4.40
C LEU A 273 8.63 14.33 4.83
N LYS A 274 7.82 14.21 5.89
CA LYS A 274 7.02 15.35 6.42
C LYS A 274 7.89 16.49 6.90
N VAL A 275 9.05 16.18 7.50
CA VAL A 275 10.00 17.19 7.93
C VAL A 275 10.68 17.86 6.73
N VAL A 276 11.18 17.07 5.78
CA VAL A 276 11.91 17.58 4.61
C VAL A 276 11.01 18.41 3.67
N LEU A 277 9.76 18.00 3.53
CA LEU A 277 8.80 18.64 2.61
C LEU A 277 7.88 19.65 3.31
N ARG A 278 8.16 20.04 4.55
CA ARG A 278 7.28 20.92 5.34
C ARG A 278 6.95 22.28 4.69
N ASN A 279 7.87 22.79 3.89
CA ASN A 279 7.77 24.12 3.25
C ASN A 279 7.55 24.02 1.73
N VAL A 280 7.16 22.87 1.21
CA VAL A 280 6.82 22.73 -0.21
C VAL A 280 5.40 23.25 -0.40
N ILE A 281 5.24 24.25 -1.26
CA ILE A 281 3.95 24.81 -1.67
C ILE A 281 3.14 23.67 -2.31
N ASP A 282 1.85 23.59 -2.03
CA ASP A 282 0.92 22.54 -2.44
C ASP A 282 1.14 21.15 -1.80
N TRP A 283 1.98 21.07 -0.78
CA TRP A 283 2.23 19.83 -0.06
C TRP A 283 1.26 19.64 1.13
N ASP A 284 0.24 18.79 0.95
CA ASP A 284 -0.61 18.35 2.04
C ASP A 284 -0.05 17.06 2.67
N LYS A 285 0.62 17.23 3.81
CA LYS A 285 1.26 16.14 4.57
C LYS A 285 0.29 15.02 4.97
N SER A 286 -1.01 15.33 5.09
CA SER A 286 -2.03 14.35 5.46
C SER A 286 -2.35 13.38 4.33
N LYS A 287 -2.04 13.75 3.09
CA LYS A 287 -2.31 12.98 1.87
C LYS A 287 -1.15 12.07 1.45
N LEU A 288 0.03 12.22 2.09
CA LEU A 288 1.18 11.35 1.82
C LEU A 288 0.97 9.98 2.44
N THR A 289 1.09 8.96 1.61
CA THR A 289 0.93 7.56 2.02
C THR A 289 2.03 6.69 1.41
N SER A 290 2.13 5.45 1.89
CA SER A 290 3.03 4.44 1.32
C SER A 290 2.81 4.15 -0.18
N HIS A 291 1.68 4.58 -0.73
CA HIS A 291 1.34 4.41 -2.16
C HIS A 291 1.64 5.67 -3.00
N SER A 292 2.04 6.78 -2.38
CA SER A 292 2.20 8.06 -3.07
C SER A 292 3.31 8.06 -4.13
N PHE A 293 4.39 7.30 -3.92
CA PHE A 293 5.46 7.14 -4.91
C PHE A 293 5.00 6.34 -6.13
N ARG A 294 4.32 5.21 -5.89
CA ARG A 294 3.76 4.36 -6.95
C ARG A 294 2.68 5.12 -7.74
N ALA A 295 1.85 5.90 -7.06
CA ALA A 295 0.90 6.80 -7.70
C ALA A 295 1.60 7.89 -8.53
N GLY A 296 2.74 8.40 -8.03
CA GLY A 296 3.54 9.42 -8.70
C GLY A 296 4.06 8.96 -10.06
N LEU A 297 4.71 7.78 -10.11
CA LEU A 297 5.18 7.23 -11.38
C LEU A 297 4.02 7.03 -12.38
N ALA A 298 2.91 6.43 -11.95
CA ALA A 298 1.74 6.24 -12.82
C ALA A 298 1.19 7.58 -13.34
N THR A 299 1.17 8.63 -12.50
CA THR A 299 0.74 9.98 -12.89
C THR A 299 1.67 10.59 -13.94
N GLU A 300 3.00 10.47 -13.76
CA GLU A 300 3.99 10.99 -14.70
C GLU A 300 3.92 10.26 -16.04
N LEU A 301 3.89 8.92 -16.03
CA LEU A 301 3.75 8.12 -17.26
C LEU A 301 2.50 8.49 -18.04
N ALA A 302 1.35 8.64 -17.35
CA ALA A 302 0.11 9.07 -17.98
C ALA A 302 0.21 10.50 -18.55
N GLY A 303 0.87 11.42 -17.84
CA GLY A 303 1.15 12.78 -18.32
C GLY A 303 2.01 12.78 -19.57
N LEU A 304 2.97 11.87 -19.68
CA LEU A 304 3.82 11.69 -20.86
C LEU A 304 3.12 10.94 -22.01
N GLY A 305 1.95 10.33 -21.78
CA GLY A 305 1.14 9.68 -22.79
C GLY A 305 1.40 8.19 -22.99
N TYR A 306 2.08 7.54 -22.05
CA TYR A 306 2.21 6.09 -22.06
C TYR A 306 0.86 5.39 -22.03
N SER A 307 0.81 4.20 -22.62
CA SER A 307 -0.40 3.38 -22.67
C SER A 307 -0.79 2.85 -21.28
N ASP A 308 -2.04 2.43 -21.14
CA ASP A 308 -2.50 1.76 -19.93
C ASP A 308 -1.73 0.46 -19.66
N GLN A 309 -1.37 -0.26 -20.72
CA GLN A 309 -0.58 -1.50 -20.63
C GLN A 309 0.82 -1.23 -20.08
N ASP A 310 1.52 -0.19 -20.59
CA ASP A 310 2.84 0.19 -20.10
C ASP A 310 2.79 0.62 -18.63
N ILE A 311 1.79 1.43 -18.26
CA ILE A 311 1.61 1.89 -16.88
C ILE A 311 1.33 0.71 -15.95
N MET A 312 0.50 -0.24 -16.37
CA MET A 312 0.21 -1.46 -15.61
C MET A 312 1.45 -2.34 -15.48
N ALA A 313 2.19 -2.55 -16.55
CA ALA A 313 3.40 -3.37 -16.55
C ALA A 313 4.48 -2.77 -15.64
N LEU A 314 4.87 -1.52 -15.85
CA LEU A 314 5.87 -0.81 -15.05
C LEU A 314 5.44 -0.65 -13.58
N GLY A 315 4.17 -0.39 -13.37
CA GLY A 315 3.59 -0.26 -12.03
C GLY A 315 3.27 -1.59 -11.36
N ARG A 316 3.37 -2.71 -12.03
CA ARG A 316 2.96 -4.03 -11.52
C ARG A 316 1.50 -4.01 -11.02
N TRP A 317 0.59 -3.38 -11.81
CA TRP A 317 -0.83 -3.32 -11.52
C TRP A 317 -1.56 -4.50 -12.18
N ARG A 318 -2.40 -5.20 -11.41
CA ARG A 318 -3.26 -6.29 -11.89
C ARG A 318 -4.74 -5.92 -11.98
N SER A 319 -5.07 -4.68 -11.63
CA SER A 319 -6.44 -4.18 -11.63
C SER A 319 -6.46 -2.71 -12.02
N ASP A 320 -7.64 -2.19 -12.33
CA ASP A 320 -7.90 -0.80 -12.71
C ASP A 320 -7.62 0.24 -11.59
N ALA A 321 -7.04 -0.18 -10.47
CA ALA A 321 -6.75 0.72 -9.35
C ALA A 321 -5.81 1.88 -9.73
N TYR A 322 -4.99 1.74 -10.78
CA TYR A 322 -4.13 2.80 -11.29
C TYR A 322 -4.92 3.91 -12.00
N LEU A 323 -6.08 3.62 -12.59
CA LEU A 323 -6.92 4.59 -13.31
C LEU A 323 -7.26 5.81 -12.44
N HIS A 324 -7.33 5.61 -11.13
CA HIS A 324 -7.57 6.69 -10.20
C HIS A 324 -6.50 7.80 -10.26
N TYR A 325 -5.26 7.43 -10.56
CA TYR A 325 -4.13 8.37 -10.68
C TYR A 325 -3.98 8.92 -12.10
N VAL A 326 -4.33 8.11 -13.10
CA VAL A 326 -4.15 8.41 -14.53
C VAL A 326 -5.17 9.41 -15.05
N LYS A 327 -6.44 9.32 -14.61
CA LYS A 327 -7.54 10.18 -15.09
C LYS A 327 -7.21 11.67 -14.98
N THR A 328 -6.74 12.11 -13.81
CA THR A 328 -6.40 13.54 -13.59
C THR A 328 -5.24 14.00 -14.46
N ALA A 329 -4.22 13.18 -14.63
CA ALA A 329 -3.07 13.51 -15.47
C ALA A 329 -3.45 13.62 -16.94
N ARG A 330 -4.27 12.71 -17.46
CA ARG A 330 -4.79 12.75 -18.83
C ARG A 330 -5.69 13.96 -19.09
N THR A 331 -6.57 14.30 -18.15
CA THR A 331 -7.43 15.49 -18.26
C THR A 331 -6.60 16.78 -18.34
N LYS A 332 -5.53 16.89 -17.52
CA LYS A 332 -4.61 18.03 -17.59
C LYS A 332 -3.91 18.09 -18.95
N ARG A 333 -3.43 16.97 -19.47
CA ARG A 333 -2.78 16.89 -20.77
C ARG A 333 -3.72 17.31 -21.90
N MET A 334 -4.96 16.84 -21.91
CA MET A 334 -5.97 17.26 -22.90
C MET A 334 -6.15 18.78 -22.90
N LYS A 335 -6.35 19.39 -21.73
CA LYS A 335 -6.50 20.85 -21.62
C LYS A 335 -5.29 21.60 -22.17
N VAL A 336 -4.07 21.14 -21.89
CA VAL A 336 -2.84 21.76 -22.43
C VAL A 336 -2.80 21.62 -23.95
N VAL A 337 -3.12 20.45 -24.50
CA VAL A 337 -3.15 20.24 -25.96
C VAL A 337 -4.20 21.13 -26.61
N GLU A 338 -5.41 21.22 -26.05
CA GLU A 338 -6.48 22.11 -26.54
C GLU A 338 -6.04 23.60 -26.51
N GLU A 339 -5.38 24.03 -25.45
CA GLU A 339 -4.88 25.40 -25.32
C GLU A 339 -3.79 25.71 -26.37
N VAL A 340 -2.81 24.80 -26.52
CA VAL A 340 -1.74 24.94 -27.54
C VAL A 340 -2.34 24.98 -28.95
N THR A 341 -3.25 24.06 -29.28
CA THR A 341 -3.91 24.01 -30.58
C THR A 341 -4.69 25.30 -30.87
N ARG A 342 -5.41 25.81 -29.86
CA ARG A 342 -6.15 27.07 -29.98
C ARG A 342 -5.23 28.28 -30.22
N LYS A 343 -4.06 28.34 -29.57
CA LYS A 343 -3.06 29.38 -29.80
C LYS A 343 -2.47 29.32 -31.21
N VAL A 344 -2.15 28.13 -31.70
CA VAL A 344 -1.65 27.91 -33.07
C VAL A 344 -2.68 28.35 -34.12
N LEU A 345 -3.95 28.00 -33.94
CA LEU A 345 -5.03 28.42 -34.86
C LEU A 345 -5.26 29.92 -34.86
N ARG A 346 -5.11 30.60 -33.71
CA ARG A 346 -5.23 32.07 -33.63
C ARG A 346 -4.03 32.81 -34.23
N GLY A 347 -2.82 32.23 -34.15
CA GLY A 347 -1.60 32.81 -34.75
C GLY A 347 -1.53 32.74 -36.28
N ARG A 348 -2.37 31.88 -36.93
CA ARG A 348 -2.46 31.78 -38.40
C ARG A 348 -3.48 32.76 -39.04
N LYS A 349 -4.17 33.57 -38.23
CA LYS A 349 -5.15 34.56 -38.72
C LYS A 349 -4.59 36.03 -38.70
N LYS A 350 -3.27 36.18 -38.70
CA LYS A 350 -2.61 37.48 -38.89
C LYS A 350 -1.82 37.50 -40.20
#